data_f90cda3600a0c0fd9d1fe9463eaef070
#
_entry.id   f90cda3600a0c0fd9d1fe9463eaef070
#
_cell.length_a   1.000
_cell.length_b   1.000
_cell.length_c   1.000
_cell.angle_alpha   90.00
_cell.angle_beta   90.00
_cell.angle_gamma   90.00
#
_symmetry.space_group_name_H-M   'P 1'
#
loop_
_entity.id
_entity.type
_entity.pdbx_description
1 polymer ?
#
loop_
_entity_poly.entity_id
_entity_poly.type
_entity_poly.pdbx_seq_one_letter_code
_entity_poly.pdbx_strand_id
1 'polypeptide(L)'
;MKILVVDDSRAMRRIVSRTIRQAGFEGHDIVEAENGREALEVVKAEKPDLILSDWHMPEMTGIEFLTALNAEGFEIPFGFVTSESTKEMVDQATEGGAMFLLAKPFTAEDMAQVLGAFVS
;
A
#
# COMPACT_ATOMS: atom_id res chain seq x y z
N MET A 1 13.86 -0.99 -5.99
CA MET A 1 12.49 -1.38 -6.41
C MET A 1 11.58 -0.17 -6.45
N LYS A 2 10.44 -0.32 -7.06
CA LYS A 2 9.44 0.75 -7.15
C LYS A 2 8.28 0.45 -6.22
N ILE A 3 7.95 1.40 -5.34
CA ILE A 3 6.89 1.24 -4.35
C ILE A 3 5.77 2.23 -4.66
N LEU A 4 4.54 1.73 -4.80
CA LEU A 4 3.37 2.57 -5.00
C LEU A 4 2.70 2.84 -3.66
N VAL A 5 2.50 4.11 -3.34
CA VAL A 5 1.80 4.55 -2.12
C VAL A 5 0.46 5.17 -2.53
N VAL A 6 -0.63 4.59 -2.05
CA VAL A 6 -1.98 5.01 -2.39
C VAL A 6 -2.70 5.51 -1.13
N ASP A 7 -3.08 6.78 -1.14
CA ASP A 7 -3.83 7.40 -0.04
C ASP A 7 -4.42 8.71 -0.59
N ASP A 8 -5.65 9.03 -0.22
CA ASP A 8 -6.30 10.25 -0.69
C ASP A 8 -5.73 11.51 -0.03
N SER A 9 -4.99 11.37 1.05
CA SER A 9 -4.31 12.46 1.73
C SER A 9 -2.88 12.62 1.24
N ARG A 10 -2.60 13.75 0.61
CA ARG A 10 -1.23 14.08 0.16
C ARG A 10 -0.26 14.11 1.33
N ALA A 11 -0.71 14.66 2.47
CA ALA A 11 0.11 14.72 3.69
C ALA A 11 0.45 13.31 4.16
N MET A 12 -0.51 12.39 4.12
CA MET A 12 -0.27 11.02 4.54
C MET A 12 0.67 10.30 3.57
N ARG A 13 0.54 10.51 2.26
CA ARG A 13 1.48 9.93 1.30
C ARG A 13 2.91 10.37 1.59
N ARG A 14 3.10 11.64 1.97
CA ARG A 14 4.42 12.15 2.35
C ARG A 14 4.94 11.50 3.61
N ILE A 15 4.06 11.30 4.60
CA ILE A 15 4.43 10.63 5.85
C ILE A 15 4.85 9.19 5.58
N VAL A 16 4.08 8.46 4.79
CA VAL A 16 4.42 7.07 4.42
C VAL A 16 5.76 7.02 3.69
N SER A 17 5.96 7.89 2.70
CA SER A 17 7.21 7.95 1.94
C SER A 17 8.42 8.26 2.82
N ARG A 18 8.27 9.22 3.73
CA ARG A 18 9.33 9.58 4.67
C ARG A 18 9.64 8.41 5.60
N THR A 19 8.60 7.74 6.09
CA THR A 19 8.77 6.62 7.01
C THR A 19 9.49 5.45 6.33
N ILE A 20 9.21 5.20 5.06
CA ILE A 20 9.92 4.19 4.28
C ILE A 20 11.42 4.50 4.26
N ARG A 21 11.79 5.77 4.00
CA ARG A 21 13.19 6.18 4.00
C ARG A 21 13.82 6.05 5.38
N GLN A 22 13.11 6.49 6.42
CA GLN A 22 13.59 6.40 7.80
C GLN A 22 13.76 4.95 8.26
N ALA A 23 12.99 4.05 7.69
CA ALA A 23 13.08 2.62 7.99
C ALA A 23 14.31 1.96 7.36
N GLY A 24 15.09 2.71 6.59
CA GLY A 24 16.31 2.21 5.97
C GLY A 24 16.17 1.82 4.51
N PHE A 25 15.05 2.13 3.88
CA PHE A 25 14.77 1.78 2.48
C PHE A 25 14.92 3.00 1.57
N GLU A 26 16.01 3.74 1.75
CA GLU A 26 16.38 4.84 0.87
C GLU A 26 16.83 4.30 -0.48
N GLY A 27 16.68 5.11 -1.52
CA GLY A 27 17.12 4.71 -2.84
C GLY A 27 16.11 3.92 -3.65
N HIS A 28 14.95 3.64 -3.09
CA HIS A 28 13.85 3.03 -3.82
C HIS A 28 12.96 4.13 -4.41
N ASP A 29 12.42 3.88 -5.60
CA ASP A 29 11.52 4.82 -6.26
C ASP A 29 10.14 4.72 -5.62
N ILE A 30 9.57 5.87 -5.26
CA ILE A 30 8.23 5.92 -4.72
C ILE A 30 7.33 6.65 -5.71
N VAL A 31 6.27 5.99 -6.13
CA VAL A 31 5.22 6.59 -6.96
C VAL A 31 3.95 6.69 -6.12
N GLU A 32 3.09 7.63 -6.43
CA GLU A 32 1.91 7.93 -5.62
C GLU A 32 0.63 7.93 -6.43
N ALA A 33 -0.47 7.61 -5.77
CA ALA A 33 -1.81 7.74 -6.32
C ALA A 33 -2.76 8.17 -5.20
N GLU A 34 -3.80 8.91 -5.54
CA GLU A 34 -4.72 9.46 -4.54
C GLU A 34 -6.01 8.65 -4.35
N ASN A 35 -6.23 7.65 -5.16
CA ASN A 35 -7.36 6.72 -5.02
C ASN A 35 -7.07 5.43 -5.78
N GLY A 36 -7.93 4.43 -5.58
CA GLY A 36 -7.75 3.12 -6.20
C GLY A 36 -7.83 3.15 -7.72
N ARG A 37 -8.64 4.02 -8.27
CA ARG A 37 -8.81 4.13 -9.72
C ARG A 37 -7.55 4.66 -10.38
N GLU A 38 -6.98 5.74 -9.84
CA GLU A 38 -5.71 6.30 -10.30
C GLU A 38 -4.59 5.29 -10.08
N ALA A 39 -4.60 4.61 -8.93
CA ALA A 39 -3.60 3.61 -8.60
C ALA A 39 -3.58 2.47 -9.63
N LEU A 40 -4.75 2.05 -10.10
CA LEU A 40 -4.83 1.00 -11.10
C LEU A 40 -4.14 1.41 -12.40
N GLU A 41 -4.31 2.67 -12.81
CA GLU A 41 -3.63 3.20 -13.99
C GLU A 41 -2.12 3.27 -13.77
N VAL A 42 -1.68 3.67 -12.57
CA VAL A 42 -0.27 3.72 -12.22
C VAL A 42 0.35 2.32 -12.25
N VAL A 43 -0.36 1.31 -11.74
CA VAL A 43 0.10 -0.08 -11.79
C VAL A 43 0.35 -0.52 -13.22
N LYS A 44 -0.57 -0.20 -14.13
CA LYS A 44 -0.45 -0.58 -15.54
C LYS A 44 0.74 0.11 -16.22
N ALA A 45 0.97 1.37 -15.88
CA ALA A 45 2.02 2.18 -16.50
C ALA A 45 3.41 1.93 -15.87
N GLU A 46 3.48 1.86 -14.56
CA GLU A 46 4.74 1.85 -13.81
C GLU A 46 5.16 0.47 -13.32
N LYS A 47 4.23 -0.46 -13.20
CA LYS A 47 4.46 -1.85 -12.73
C LYS A 47 5.28 -1.89 -11.44
N PRO A 48 4.74 -1.34 -10.34
CA PRO A 48 5.48 -1.32 -9.07
C PRO A 48 5.76 -2.71 -8.54
N ASP A 49 6.75 -2.80 -7.67
CA ASP A 49 7.18 -4.06 -7.06
C ASP A 49 6.48 -4.31 -5.72
N LEU A 50 5.90 -3.26 -5.13
CA LEU A 50 5.20 -3.33 -3.86
C LEU A 50 4.14 -2.23 -3.83
N ILE A 51 2.99 -2.51 -3.26
CA ILE A 51 1.89 -1.55 -3.12
C ILE A 51 1.53 -1.39 -1.65
N LEU A 52 1.48 -0.14 -1.18
CA LEU A 52 0.97 0.23 0.14
C LEU A 52 -0.25 1.11 -0.09
N SER A 53 -1.41 0.66 0.36
CA SER A 53 -2.67 1.36 0.10
C SER A 53 -3.48 1.59 1.36
N ASP A 54 -4.06 2.77 1.48
CA ASP A 54 -5.09 3.01 2.48
C ASP A 54 -6.33 2.20 2.08
N TRP A 55 -7.23 1.99 3.02
CA TRP A 55 -8.48 1.28 2.81
C TRP A 55 -9.59 2.22 2.35
N HIS A 56 -9.79 3.31 3.10
CA HIS A 56 -10.87 4.27 2.82
C HIS A 56 -10.41 5.37 1.88
N MET A 57 -10.87 5.31 0.64
CA MET A 57 -10.52 6.28 -0.39
C MET A 57 -11.75 6.55 -1.26
N PRO A 58 -11.86 7.77 -1.82
CA PRO A 58 -12.97 8.07 -2.74
C PRO A 58 -12.85 7.28 -4.05
N GLU A 59 -13.93 7.15 -4.76
CA GLU A 59 -14.08 6.48 -6.06
C GLU A 59 -13.85 4.98 -6.02
N MET A 60 -12.76 4.51 -5.41
CA MET A 60 -12.46 3.08 -5.30
C MET A 60 -11.70 2.87 -3.99
N THR A 61 -12.24 2.05 -3.11
CA THR A 61 -11.59 1.73 -1.83
C THR A 61 -10.36 0.84 -2.06
N GLY A 62 -9.53 0.72 -1.01
CA GLY A 62 -8.33 -0.13 -1.09
C GLY A 62 -8.66 -1.59 -1.37
N ILE A 63 -9.74 -2.12 -0.77
CA ILE A 63 -10.13 -3.51 -1.03
C ILE A 63 -10.68 -3.70 -2.44
N GLU A 64 -11.39 -2.72 -2.96
CA GLU A 64 -11.87 -2.74 -4.34
C GLU A 64 -10.69 -2.69 -5.32
N PHE A 65 -9.68 -1.88 -5.00
CA PHE A 65 -8.46 -1.78 -5.78
C PHE A 65 -7.73 -3.14 -5.82
N LEU A 66 -7.56 -3.77 -4.66
CA LEU A 66 -6.93 -5.10 -4.58
C LEU A 66 -7.70 -6.12 -5.40
N THR A 67 -9.03 -6.11 -5.30
CA THR A 67 -9.90 -7.00 -6.07
C THR A 67 -9.72 -6.79 -7.58
N ALA A 68 -9.63 -5.53 -8.01
CA ALA A 68 -9.42 -5.19 -9.41
C ALA A 68 -8.06 -5.68 -9.92
N LEU A 69 -7.02 -5.56 -9.10
CA LEU A 69 -5.69 -6.07 -9.45
C LEU A 69 -5.71 -7.56 -9.64
N ASN A 70 -6.36 -8.28 -8.74
CA ASN A 70 -6.49 -9.73 -8.84
C ASN A 70 -7.26 -10.13 -10.10
N ALA A 71 -8.33 -9.41 -10.42
CA ALA A 71 -9.15 -9.68 -11.61
C ALA A 71 -8.36 -9.48 -12.91
N GLU A 72 -7.39 -8.56 -12.90
CA GLU A 72 -6.54 -8.29 -14.07
C GLU A 72 -5.25 -9.11 -14.08
N GLY A 73 -5.09 -10.01 -13.13
CA GLY A 73 -3.95 -10.94 -13.10
C GLY A 73 -2.65 -10.37 -12.56
N PHE A 74 -2.68 -9.23 -11.90
CA PHE A 74 -1.48 -8.68 -11.27
C PHE A 74 -1.17 -9.43 -9.98
N GLU A 75 0.09 -9.82 -9.82
CA GLU A 75 0.58 -10.53 -8.64
C GLU A 75 1.67 -9.70 -7.94
N ILE A 76 1.29 -8.52 -7.48
CA ILE A 76 2.22 -7.60 -6.82
C ILE A 76 1.99 -7.67 -5.31
N PRO A 77 3.04 -7.81 -4.48
CA PRO A 77 2.90 -7.75 -3.03
C PRO A 77 2.13 -6.49 -2.61
N PHE A 78 1.12 -6.67 -1.76
CA PHE A 78 0.18 -5.64 -1.39
C PHE A 78 -0.01 -5.61 0.12
N GLY A 79 0.08 -4.43 0.71
CA GLY A 79 -0.21 -4.23 2.11
C GLY A 79 -1.13 -3.04 2.32
N PHE A 80 -1.96 -3.10 3.35
CA PHE A 80 -2.80 -1.97 3.74
C PHE A 80 -2.13 -1.13 4.81
N VAL A 81 -2.31 0.19 4.71
CA VAL A 81 -1.89 1.14 5.74
C VAL A 81 -3.15 1.92 6.10
N THR A 82 -3.75 1.63 7.27
CA THR A 82 -5.05 2.17 7.61
C THR A 82 -5.19 2.50 9.08
N SER A 83 -6.08 3.44 9.40
CA SER A 83 -6.39 3.82 10.78
C SER A 83 -7.37 2.87 11.45
N GLU A 84 -7.96 1.96 10.70
CA GLU A 84 -8.90 0.96 11.22
C GLU A 84 -8.38 -0.44 10.92
N SER A 85 -8.58 -1.36 11.90
CA SER A 85 -8.14 -2.75 11.74
C SER A 85 -9.10 -3.68 12.47
N THR A 86 -10.36 -3.70 12.05
CA THR A 86 -11.33 -4.64 12.60
C THR A 86 -10.99 -6.05 12.11
N LYS A 87 -11.50 -7.05 12.83
CA LYS A 87 -11.29 -8.44 12.41
C LYS A 87 -11.85 -8.70 11.01
N GLU A 88 -13.00 -8.10 10.70
CA GLU A 88 -13.62 -8.23 9.38
C GLU A 88 -12.73 -7.66 8.28
N MET A 89 -12.10 -6.51 8.54
CA MET A 89 -11.17 -5.90 7.59
C MET A 89 -9.93 -6.76 7.38
N VAL A 90 -9.36 -7.28 8.46
CA VAL A 90 -8.21 -8.18 8.38
C VAL A 90 -8.55 -9.42 7.56
N ASP A 91 -9.71 -10.02 7.82
CA ASP A 91 -10.16 -11.19 7.09
C ASP A 91 -10.35 -10.90 5.60
N GLN A 92 -10.98 -9.78 5.26
CA GLN A 92 -11.16 -9.36 3.86
C GLN A 92 -9.83 -9.11 3.16
N ALA A 93 -8.89 -8.47 3.85
CA ALA A 93 -7.56 -8.20 3.31
C ALA A 93 -6.83 -9.50 3.02
N THR A 94 -6.86 -10.42 3.96
CA THR A 94 -6.20 -11.73 3.82
C THR A 94 -6.81 -12.54 2.68
N GLU A 95 -8.13 -12.59 2.60
CA GLU A 95 -8.82 -13.28 1.52
C GLU A 95 -8.51 -12.67 0.15
N GLY A 96 -8.33 -11.35 0.10
CA GLY A 96 -7.97 -10.65 -1.13
C GLY A 96 -6.51 -10.83 -1.53
N GLY A 97 -5.69 -11.41 -0.66
CA GLY A 97 -4.27 -11.64 -0.94
C GLY A 97 -3.32 -10.58 -0.41
N ALA A 98 -3.81 -9.66 0.44
CA ALA A 98 -2.92 -8.69 1.09
C ALA A 98 -1.99 -9.42 2.05
N MET A 99 -0.73 -9.01 2.05
CA MET A 99 0.30 -9.68 2.84
C MET A 99 0.48 -9.13 4.23
N PHE A 100 0.03 -7.89 4.46
CA PHE A 100 0.07 -7.29 5.80
C PHE A 100 -0.94 -6.15 5.92
N LEU A 101 -1.18 -5.74 7.15
CA LEU A 101 -1.96 -4.55 7.46
C LEU A 101 -1.19 -3.76 8.52
N LEU A 102 -0.81 -2.55 8.17
CA LEU A 102 -0.06 -1.66 9.06
C LEU A 102 -1.01 -0.60 9.61
N ALA A 103 -1.19 -0.58 10.92
CA ALA A 103 -2.11 0.35 11.57
C ALA A 103 -1.50 1.74 11.74
N LYS A 104 -2.27 2.78 11.47
CA LYS A 104 -1.89 4.16 11.76
C LYS A 104 -2.27 4.49 13.21
N PRO A 105 -1.47 5.23 13.96
CA PRO A 105 -0.15 5.71 13.60
C PRO A 105 0.91 4.60 13.66
N PHE A 106 1.91 4.68 12.82
CA PHE A 106 2.98 3.69 12.75
C PHE A 106 4.34 4.38 12.91
N THR A 107 5.34 3.61 13.32
CA THR A 107 6.72 4.09 13.46
C THR A 107 7.58 3.61 12.30
N ALA A 108 8.78 4.15 12.19
CA ALA A 108 9.77 3.66 11.22
C ALA A 108 10.11 2.18 11.49
N GLU A 109 10.12 1.77 12.77
CA GLU A 109 10.36 0.37 13.14
C GLU A 109 9.23 -0.53 12.64
N ASP A 110 7.98 -0.10 12.79
CA ASP A 110 6.82 -0.84 12.28
C ASP A 110 6.93 -1.01 10.76
N MET A 111 7.29 0.06 10.06
CA MET A 111 7.46 0.03 8.62
C MET A 111 8.59 -0.91 8.22
N ALA A 112 9.72 -0.84 8.92
CA ALA A 112 10.87 -1.71 8.65
C ALA A 112 10.50 -3.18 8.82
N GLN A 113 9.70 -3.49 9.83
CA GLN A 113 9.28 -4.85 10.11
C GLN A 113 8.44 -5.44 8.99
N VAL A 114 7.48 -4.68 8.47
CA VAL A 114 6.63 -5.18 7.38
C VAL A 114 7.34 -5.17 6.04
N LEU A 115 8.18 -4.18 5.75
CA LEU A 115 8.89 -4.09 4.48
C LEU A 115 10.09 -5.03 4.39
N GLY A 116 10.67 -5.39 5.51
CA GLY A 116 11.86 -6.26 5.54
C GLY A 116 11.65 -7.61 4.86
N ALA A 117 10.41 -8.06 4.74
CA ALA A 117 10.09 -9.31 4.05
C ALA A 117 10.11 -9.18 2.52
N PHE A 118 10.01 -7.95 2.00
CA PHE A 118 9.85 -7.70 0.56
C PHE A 118 10.97 -6.87 -0.05
N VAL A 119 11.69 -6.12 0.77
CA VAL A 119 12.73 -5.20 0.34
C VAL A 119 14.04 -5.59 1.00
N SER A 120 15.01 -5.88 0.20
CA SER A 120 16.35 -6.25 0.70
C SER A 120 17.31 -5.09 0.62
#